data_a4de8a4ba98ec7d1a977ef823ae57e01
#
_entry.id   a4de8a4ba98ec7d1a977ef823ae57e01
#
_cell.length_a   1.000
_cell.length_b   1.000
_cell.length_c   1.000
_cell.angle_alpha   90.00
_cell.angle_beta   90.00
_cell.angle_gamma   90.00
#
_symmetry.space_group_name_H-M   'P 1'
#
loop_
_entity.id
_entity.type
_entity.pdbx_description
1 polymer ?
#
loop_
_entity_poly.entity_id
_entity_poly.type
_entity_poly.pdbx_seq_one_letter_code
_entity_poly.pdbx_strand_id
1 'polypeptide(L)'
;MKKWSIRTKITLLFTVALTLMATLSCLIVFSVSHQVIQKTVRDNLIENVERNVDEIEYYETLDEIQPDPDFTNHVDLLFPYKSGFLEVDDDFLKQINGVFTSLYNQDQELIYGENPIAVASQSVEFKNSVIQTVNADHTKYYIFDRMLKTGSQDLWLRGVVSKDQGHAELSSITRLSLILMPLLILLSVLISYLFSGQILKPIRQISDTALHISTGNDLKQRIELNRGEDELHQLADQFNHMFQRLDQAFETEQQFTSDASHELRTPMSVILAQ
;
A
#
# COMPACT_ATOMS: atom_id res chain seq x y z
N MET A 1 -22.27 22.65 -24.95
CA MET A 1 -21.36 21.75 -24.22
C MET A 1 -19.93 22.17 -24.53
N LYS A 2 -19.14 22.58 -23.52
CA LYS A 2 -17.74 23.03 -23.71
C LYS A 2 -16.90 21.81 -24.10
N LYS A 3 -16.38 21.78 -25.34
CA LYS A 3 -15.52 20.68 -25.81
C LYS A 3 -14.19 20.74 -25.04
N TRP A 4 -13.95 19.77 -24.20
CA TRP A 4 -12.69 19.65 -23.47
C TRP A 4 -11.53 19.43 -24.44
N SER A 5 -10.40 20.10 -24.20
CA SER A 5 -9.21 19.91 -25.03
C SER A 5 -8.67 18.47 -24.86
N ILE A 6 -7.98 17.96 -25.88
CA ILE A 6 -7.36 16.63 -25.85
C ILE A 6 -6.42 16.53 -24.64
N ARG A 7 -5.67 17.60 -24.36
CA ARG A 7 -4.79 17.70 -23.17
C ARG A 7 -5.56 17.42 -21.88
N THR A 8 -6.71 18.08 -21.68
CA THR A 8 -7.53 17.91 -20.47
C THR A 8 -8.06 16.49 -20.34
N LYS A 9 -8.46 15.86 -21.47
CA LYS A 9 -8.96 14.48 -21.47
C LYS A 9 -7.86 13.49 -21.09
N ILE A 10 -6.66 13.65 -21.65
CA ILE A 10 -5.50 12.79 -21.35
C ILE A 10 -5.07 12.98 -19.89
N THR A 11 -4.94 14.23 -19.42
CA THR A 11 -4.61 14.52 -18.02
C THR A 11 -5.63 13.88 -17.08
N LEU A 12 -6.92 14.00 -17.35
CA LEU A 12 -7.97 13.40 -16.54
C LEU A 12 -7.87 11.87 -16.50
N LEU A 13 -7.66 11.25 -17.67
CA LEU A 13 -7.56 9.79 -17.78
C LEU A 13 -6.38 9.26 -16.96
N PHE A 14 -5.18 9.84 -17.12
CA PHE A 14 -4.01 9.45 -16.34
C PHE A 14 -4.17 9.73 -14.85
N THR A 15 -4.74 10.88 -14.49
CA THR A 15 -5.00 11.19 -13.07
C THR A 15 -5.95 10.19 -12.44
N VAL A 16 -7.05 9.84 -13.13
CA VAL A 16 -7.99 8.83 -12.62
C VAL A 16 -7.34 7.47 -12.50
N ALA A 17 -6.57 7.04 -13.50
CA ALA A 17 -5.87 5.76 -13.47
C ALA A 17 -4.86 5.68 -12.33
N LEU A 18 -4.02 6.70 -12.14
CA LEU A 18 -3.03 6.76 -11.06
C LEU A 18 -3.69 6.84 -9.68
N THR A 19 -4.76 7.61 -9.55
CA THR A 19 -5.52 7.71 -8.29
C THR A 19 -6.15 6.36 -7.94
N LEU A 20 -6.75 5.68 -8.91
CA LEU A 20 -7.35 4.37 -8.69
C LEU A 20 -6.29 3.32 -8.29
N MET A 21 -5.13 3.33 -8.94
CA MET A 21 -4.01 2.45 -8.59
C MET A 21 -3.49 2.73 -7.17
N ALA A 22 -3.34 4.00 -6.80
CA ALA A 22 -2.90 4.40 -5.47
C ALA A 22 -3.91 4.01 -4.37
N THR A 23 -5.21 4.19 -4.62
CA THR A 23 -6.26 3.78 -3.67
C THR A 23 -6.30 2.27 -3.50
N LEU A 24 -6.20 1.51 -4.58
CA LEU A 24 -6.17 0.04 -4.53
C LEU A 24 -4.95 -0.46 -3.75
N SER A 25 -3.77 0.11 -4.00
CA SER A 25 -2.54 -0.22 -3.28
C SER A 25 -2.68 0.06 -1.77
N CYS A 26 -3.25 1.20 -1.40
CA CYS A 26 -3.48 1.55 0.00
C CYS A 26 -4.46 0.58 0.69
N LEU A 27 -5.54 0.19 0.02
CA LEU A 27 -6.49 -0.79 0.54
C LEU A 27 -5.83 -2.15 0.78
N ILE A 28 -4.96 -2.61 -0.13
CA ILE A 28 -4.21 -3.86 0.03
C ILE A 28 -3.29 -3.76 1.24
N VAL A 29 -2.48 -2.70 1.34
CA VAL A 29 -1.57 -2.48 2.47
C VAL A 29 -2.33 -2.47 3.80
N PHE A 30 -3.44 -1.74 3.89
CA PHE A 30 -4.26 -1.69 5.10
C PHE A 30 -4.83 -3.05 5.47
N SER A 31 -5.36 -3.80 4.50
CA SER A 31 -5.92 -5.14 4.71
C SER A 31 -4.86 -6.12 5.21
N VAL A 32 -3.69 -6.13 4.57
CA VAL A 32 -2.57 -7.01 4.95
C VAL A 32 -2.04 -6.63 6.34
N SER A 33 -1.84 -5.34 6.62
CA SER A 33 -1.37 -4.87 7.93
C SER A 33 -2.32 -5.30 9.05
N HIS A 34 -3.64 -5.16 8.84
CA HIS A 34 -4.62 -5.59 9.84
C HIS A 34 -4.53 -7.11 10.11
N GLN A 35 -4.41 -7.94 9.08
CA GLN A 35 -4.27 -9.39 9.24
C GLN A 35 -2.97 -9.77 9.95
N VAL A 36 -1.85 -9.16 9.58
CA VAL A 36 -0.54 -9.42 10.18
C VAL A 36 -0.55 -9.06 11.66
N ILE A 37 -1.06 -7.88 12.03
CA ILE A 37 -1.12 -7.45 13.43
C ILE A 37 -1.98 -8.39 14.26
N GLN A 38 -3.17 -8.79 13.77
CA GLN A 38 -4.02 -9.74 14.49
C GLN A 38 -3.37 -11.11 14.66
N LYS A 39 -2.59 -11.55 13.68
CA LYS A 39 -1.79 -12.77 13.80
C LYS A 39 -0.70 -12.61 14.85
N THR A 40 0.09 -11.54 14.79
CA THR A 40 1.17 -11.25 15.75
C THR A 40 0.66 -11.18 17.18
N VAL A 41 -0.50 -10.54 17.42
CA VAL A 41 -1.11 -10.49 18.77
C VAL A 41 -1.42 -11.88 19.31
N ARG A 42 -1.93 -12.79 18.47
CA ARG A 42 -2.21 -14.19 18.87
C ARG A 42 -0.93 -14.99 19.08
N ASP A 43 0.03 -14.83 18.19
CA ASP A 43 1.31 -15.55 18.28
C ASP A 43 2.07 -15.11 19.56
N ASN A 44 2.10 -13.81 19.87
CA ASN A 44 2.67 -13.29 21.12
C ASN A 44 1.93 -13.81 22.36
N LEU A 45 0.60 -13.94 22.30
CA LEU A 45 -0.19 -14.50 23.39
C LEU A 45 0.23 -15.95 23.69
N ILE A 46 0.32 -16.78 22.65
CA ILE A 46 0.73 -18.18 22.79
C ILE A 46 2.17 -18.26 23.32
N GLU A 47 3.10 -17.54 22.69
CA GLU A 47 4.51 -17.56 23.04
C GLU A 47 4.75 -17.16 24.50
N ASN A 48 4.08 -16.08 24.97
CA ASN A 48 4.25 -15.63 26.34
C ASN A 48 3.66 -16.61 27.38
N VAL A 49 2.53 -17.25 27.05
CA VAL A 49 1.98 -18.28 27.93
C VAL A 49 2.87 -19.52 27.96
N GLU A 50 3.31 -20.00 26.79
CA GLU A 50 4.18 -21.18 26.72
C GLU A 50 5.55 -20.95 27.39
N ARG A 51 6.11 -19.75 27.31
CA ARG A 51 7.33 -19.38 28.03
C ARG A 51 7.14 -19.51 29.54
N ASN A 52 6.07 -18.94 30.08
CA ASN A 52 5.79 -18.98 31.49
C ASN A 52 5.41 -20.38 32.03
N VAL A 53 5.23 -21.38 31.15
CA VAL A 53 5.00 -22.78 31.58
C VAL A 53 6.22 -23.34 32.28
N ASP A 54 7.42 -23.09 31.77
CA ASP A 54 8.66 -23.60 32.28
C ASP A 54 9.14 -22.84 33.55
N GLU A 55 8.53 -21.71 33.88
CA GLU A 55 8.83 -20.86 35.03
C GLU A 55 7.97 -21.23 36.27
N ILE A 56 7.25 -22.34 36.22
CA ILE A 56 6.37 -22.78 37.31
C ILE A 56 6.67 -24.22 37.64
N GLU A 57 7.15 -24.47 38.89
CA GLU A 57 7.44 -25.79 39.37
C GLU A 57 6.66 -26.08 40.67
N TYR A 58 6.37 -27.35 40.90
CA TYR A 58 5.70 -27.80 42.09
C TYR A 58 6.48 -28.93 42.76
N TYR A 59 6.70 -28.78 44.04
CA TYR A 59 7.42 -29.74 44.88
C TYR A 59 6.52 -30.31 45.96
N GLU A 60 6.58 -31.60 46.20
CA GLU A 60 5.85 -32.24 47.30
C GLU A 60 6.52 -31.96 48.64
N THR A 61 7.84 -31.86 48.67
CA THR A 61 8.66 -31.62 49.87
C THR A 61 9.72 -30.56 49.60
N LEU A 62 10.12 -29.83 50.65
CA LEU A 62 11.17 -28.80 50.54
C LEU A 62 12.56 -29.39 50.19
N ASP A 63 12.76 -30.70 50.44
CA ASP A 63 14.01 -31.37 50.15
C ASP A 63 14.24 -31.64 48.66
N GLU A 64 13.20 -31.52 47.86
CA GLU A 64 13.23 -31.66 46.39
C GLU A 64 13.73 -30.39 45.69
N ILE A 65 13.68 -29.25 46.35
CA ILE A 65 14.12 -27.98 45.84
C ILE A 65 15.64 -27.97 45.78
N GLN A 66 16.19 -28.06 44.59
CA GLN A 66 17.65 -27.93 44.41
C GLN A 66 17.97 -26.42 44.39
N PRO A 67 18.90 -25.97 45.24
CA PRO A 67 19.36 -24.59 45.18
C PRO A 67 20.00 -24.33 43.81
N ASP A 68 19.51 -23.31 43.11
CA ASP A 68 20.12 -22.89 41.86
C ASP A 68 21.60 -22.55 42.08
N PRO A 69 22.54 -23.15 41.30
CA PRO A 69 23.95 -22.87 41.42
C PRO A 69 24.35 -21.42 41.14
N ASP A 70 23.46 -20.62 40.51
CA ASP A 70 23.70 -19.21 40.20
C ASP A 70 23.05 -18.22 41.20
N PHE A 71 23.12 -18.55 42.48
CA PHE A 71 22.55 -17.86 43.64
C PHE A 71 22.83 -16.35 43.78
N THR A 72 23.19 -15.62 42.73
CA THR A 72 23.72 -14.27 42.94
C THR A 72 22.71 -13.15 42.83
N ASN A 73 21.52 -13.32 42.20
CA ASN A 73 20.55 -12.23 42.08
C ASN A 73 19.07 -12.64 41.84
N HIS A 74 18.72 -13.93 41.79
CA HIS A 74 17.36 -14.39 41.49
C HIS A 74 16.62 -14.77 42.76
N VAL A 75 15.41 -14.23 42.96
CA VAL A 75 14.54 -14.52 44.12
C VAL A 75 13.30 -15.19 43.63
N ASP A 76 13.33 -16.52 43.54
CA ASP A 76 12.16 -17.32 43.22
C ASP A 76 11.09 -17.20 44.31
N LEU A 77 9.85 -17.08 43.88
CA LEU A 77 8.75 -17.01 44.82
C LEU A 77 8.26 -18.41 45.18
N LEU A 78 8.62 -18.85 46.37
CA LEU A 78 8.17 -20.12 46.94
C LEU A 78 7.04 -19.88 47.93
N PHE A 79 5.89 -20.50 47.73
CA PHE A 79 4.76 -20.41 48.68
C PHE A 79 4.06 -21.76 48.86
N PRO A 80 3.52 -22.00 50.08
CA PRO A 80 2.78 -23.22 50.33
C PRO A 80 1.54 -23.30 49.47
N TYR A 81 1.36 -24.40 48.75
CA TYR A 81 0.17 -24.67 47.96
C TYR A 81 -0.34 -26.09 48.22
N LYS A 82 -1.52 -26.21 48.82
CA LYS A 82 -2.14 -27.48 49.23
C LYS A 82 -1.21 -28.34 50.10
N SER A 83 -0.75 -29.48 49.57
CA SER A 83 0.11 -30.41 50.32
C SER A 83 1.61 -30.25 50.06
N GLY A 84 1.97 -29.29 49.18
CA GLY A 84 3.36 -29.06 48.76
C GLY A 84 3.69 -27.57 48.65
N PHE A 85 4.62 -27.27 47.78
CA PHE A 85 5.15 -25.94 47.52
C PHE A 85 5.09 -25.65 46.04
N LEU A 86 4.66 -24.45 45.69
CA LEU A 86 4.68 -23.91 44.33
C LEU A 86 5.80 -22.90 44.25
N GLU A 87 6.67 -23.08 43.29
CA GLU A 87 7.73 -22.17 42.95
C GLU A 87 7.34 -21.43 41.67
N VAL A 88 7.49 -20.13 41.68
CA VAL A 88 7.35 -19.26 40.50
C VAL A 88 8.67 -18.51 40.38
N ASP A 89 9.38 -18.82 39.30
CA ASP A 89 10.64 -18.22 38.94
C ASP A 89 10.51 -16.70 38.75
N ASP A 90 11.57 -15.95 39.00
CA ASP A 90 11.60 -14.51 38.82
C ASP A 90 11.53 -14.11 37.35
N ASP A 91 11.87 -15.02 36.42
CA ASP A 91 11.66 -14.85 34.96
C ASP A 91 10.19 -15.00 34.54
N PHE A 92 9.29 -15.36 35.44
CA PHE A 92 7.84 -15.35 35.16
C PHE A 92 7.33 -13.94 34.89
N LEU A 93 6.90 -13.70 33.66
CA LEU A 93 6.46 -12.40 33.22
C LEU A 93 4.93 -12.23 33.36
N LYS A 94 4.51 -11.48 34.38
CA LYS A 94 3.08 -11.15 34.61
C LYS A 94 2.49 -10.35 33.47
N GLN A 95 3.31 -9.50 32.84
CA GLN A 95 2.90 -8.69 31.72
C GLN A 95 4.06 -8.46 30.75
N ILE A 96 3.89 -8.83 29.49
CA ILE A 96 4.82 -8.51 28.41
C ILE A 96 4.06 -8.25 27.11
N ASN A 97 4.44 -7.21 26.37
CA ASN A 97 3.82 -6.84 25.08
C ASN A 97 2.27 -6.73 25.14
N GLY A 98 1.73 -6.31 26.29
CA GLY A 98 0.29 -6.20 26.53
C GLY A 98 -0.43 -7.52 26.77
N VAL A 99 0.30 -8.65 26.83
CA VAL A 99 -0.21 -9.94 27.29
C VAL A 99 -0.07 -9.98 28.80
N PHE A 100 -1.15 -10.28 29.49
CA PHE A 100 -1.19 -10.52 30.94
C PHE A 100 -1.26 -12.03 31.16
N THR A 101 -0.40 -12.54 32.03
CA THR A 101 -0.36 -13.98 32.37
C THR A 101 -0.68 -14.18 33.84
N SER A 102 -1.52 -15.17 34.12
CA SER A 102 -2.00 -15.47 35.45
C SER A 102 -2.20 -16.97 35.65
N LEU A 103 -1.85 -17.44 36.83
CA LEU A 103 -1.92 -18.84 37.27
C LEU A 103 -3.18 -19.05 38.11
N TYR A 104 -3.95 -20.09 37.81
CA TYR A 104 -5.20 -20.47 38.46
C TYR A 104 -5.17 -21.91 38.95
N ASN A 105 -5.95 -22.17 39.98
CA ASN A 105 -6.29 -23.53 40.36
C ASN A 105 -7.47 -24.07 39.52
N GLN A 106 -7.88 -25.31 39.77
CA GLN A 106 -9.03 -25.96 39.13
C GLN A 106 -10.35 -25.24 39.40
N ASP A 107 -10.45 -24.59 40.54
CA ASP A 107 -11.68 -23.86 41.00
C ASP A 107 -11.72 -22.43 40.42
N GLN A 108 -10.86 -22.09 39.49
CA GLN A 108 -10.72 -20.77 38.86
C GLN A 108 -10.29 -19.66 39.84
N GLU A 109 -9.67 -20.00 40.95
CA GLU A 109 -9.12 -19.02 41.87
C GLU A 109 -7.72 -18.61 41.39
N LEU A 110 -7.44 -17.30 41.35
CA LEU A 110 -6.17 -16.73 40.99
C LEU A 110 -5.12 -17.04 42.06
N ILE A 111 -4.07 -17.74 41.70
CA ILE A 111 -2.93 -18.03 42.56
C ILE A 111 -1.85 -16.97 42.46
N TYR A 112 -1.47 -16.62 41.20
CA TYR A 112 -0.40 -15.68 40.91
C TYR A 112 -0.60 -14.98 39.57
N GLY A 113 0.05 -13.82 39.39
CA GLY A 113 -0.03 -13.05 38.16
C GLY A 113 -1.12 -12.00 38.16
N GLU A 114 -1.44 -11.48 36.96
CA GLU A 114 -2.42 -10.41 36.76
C GLU A 114 -3.40 -10.74 35.64
N ASN A 115 -4.68 -10.42 35.86
CA ASN A 115 -5.69 -10.54 34.82
C ASN A 115 -6.59 -9.29 34.82
N PRO A 116 -6.48 -8.41 33.81
CA PRO A 116 -7.23 -7.16 33.75
C PRO A 116 -8.75 -7.37 33.56
N ILE A 117 -9.16 -8.55 33.10
CA ILE A 117 -10.57 -8.91 32.86
C ILE A 117 -10.98 -10.10 33.75
N ALA A 118 -10.49 -10.17 34.97
CA ALA A 118 -10.73 -11.31 35.87
C ALA A 118 -12.20 -11.70 35.96
N VAL A 119 -13.12 -10.75 36.15
CA VAL A 119 -14.56 -10.98 36.26
C VAL A 119 -15.15 -11.56 34.97
N ALA A 120 -14.82 -10.98 33.84
CA ALA A 120 -15.33 -11.45 32.53
C ALA A 120 -14.74 -12.80 32.16
N SER A 121 -13.47 -13.04 32.51
CA SER A 121 -12.77 -14.30 32.22
C SER A 121 -13.26 -15.48 33.04
N GLN A 122 -13.87 -15.26 34.21
CA GLN A 122 -14.49 -16.33 35.01
C GLN A 122 -15.67 -17.02 34.30
N SER A 123 -16.33 -16.33 33.38
CA SER A 123 -17.39 -16.93 32.55
C SER A 123 -16.87 -17.83 31.43
N VAL A 124 -15.56 -17.85 31.20
CA VAL A 124 -14.90 -18.61 30.13
C VAL A 124 -14.24 -19.85 30.73
N GLU A 125 -14.73 -21.03 30.37
CA GLU A 125 -14.14 -22.30 30.78
C GLU A 125 -12.72 -22.44 30.26
N PHE A 126 -11.84 -23.05 31.08
CA PHE A 126 -10.49 -23.39 30.66
C PHE A 126 -10.49 -24.39 29.50
N LYS A 127 -9.76 -24.09 28.44
CA LYS A 127 -9.56 -24.97 27.29
C LYS A 127 -8.08 -25.03 26.92
N ASN A 128 -7.48 -26.16 27.17
CA ASN A 128 -6.06 -26.35 26.93
C ASN A 128 -5.66 -26.12 25.46
N SER A 129 -4.72 -25.22 25.24
CA SER A 129 -4.13 -24.89 23.93
C SER A 129 -5.16 -24.38 22.90
N VAL A 130 -6.19 -23.69 23.36
CA VAL A 130 -7.23 -23.13 22.48
C VAL A 130 -7.38 -21.62 22.73
N ILE A 131 -7.30 -20.84 21.67
CA ILE A 131 -7.58 -19.40 21.75
C ILE A 131 -9.11 -19.20 21.82
N GLN A 132 -9.56 -18.53 22.84
CA GLN A 132 -10.93 -18.13 23.04
C GLN A 132 -11.06 -16.60 22.93
N THR A 133 -12.27 -16.11 22.74
CA THR A 133 -12.53 -14.65 22.68
C THR A 133 -13.62 -14.29 23.69
N VAL A 134 -13.38 -13.25 24.48
CA VAL A 134 -14.34 -12.70 25.43
C VAL A 134 -14.51 -11.20 25.20
N ASN A 135 -15.71 -10.68 25.50
CA ASN A 135 -15.97 -9.24 25.49
C ASN A 135 -15.98 -8.74 26.93
N ALA A 136 -15.16 -7.73 27.22
CA ALA A 136 -15.13 -7.03 28.49
C ALA A 136 -15.00 -5.52 28.22
N ASP A 137 -15.78 -4.69 28.90
CA ASP A 137 -15.73 -3.23 28.84
C ASP A 137 -15.68 -2.66 27.40
N HIS A 138 -16.57 -3.17 26.54
CA HIS A 138 -16.63 -2.81 25.10
C HIS A 138 -15.40 -3.20 24.25
N THR A 139 -14.43 -3.90 24.84
CA THR A 139 -13.22 -4.38 24.17
C THR A 139 -13.25 -5.90 24.03
N LYS A 140 -12.73 -6.40 22.93
CA LYS A 140 -12.56 -7.84 22.71
C LYS A 140 -11.18 -8.27 23.18
N TYR A 141 -11.13 -9.37 23.91
CA TYR A 141 -9.89 -9.97 24.37
C TYR A 141 -9.73 -11.37 23.82
N TYR A 142 -8.51 -11.76 23.54
CA TYR A 142 -8.12 -13.13 23.33
C TYR A 142 -7.66 -13.73 24.64
N ILE A 143 -8.08 -14.96 24.90
CA ILE A 143 -7.68 -15.78 26.05
C ILE A 143 -7.02 -17.04 25.51
N PHE A 144 -5.90 -17.43 26.08
CA PHE A 144 -5.23 -18.69 25.78
C PHE A 144 -4.88 -19.37 27.09
N ASP A 145 -5.31 -20.62 27.24
CA ASP A 145 -5.11 -21.40 28.45
C ASP A 145 -4.16 -22.55 28.19
N ARG A 146 -3.24 -22.76 29.13
CA ARG A 146 -2.35 -23.89 29.16
C ARG A 146 -2.49 -24.67 30.46
N MET A 147 -2.74 -25.97 30.36
CA MET A 147 -2.82 -26.84 31.52
C MET A 147 -1.45 -27.31 31.90
N LEU A 148 -1.07 -27.08 33.16
CA LEU A 148 0.15 -27.60 33.81
C LEU A 148 -0.23 -28.84 34.63
N LYS A 149 0.34 -29.97 34.27
CA LYS A 149 0.20 -31.21 35.06
C LYS A 149 1.29 -31.26 36.11
N THR A 150 0.94 -30.91 37.30
CA THR A 150 1.88 -30.76 38.42
C THR A 150 1.55 -31.79 39.51
N GLY A 151 2.20 -32.94 39.45
CA GLY A 151 1.95 -34.04 40.38
C GLY A 151 0.51 -34.53 40.36
N SER A 152 -0.19 -34.43 41.48
CA SER A 152 -1.62 -34.80 41.62
C SER A 152 -2.59 -33.66 41.35
N GLN A 153 -2.11 -32.49 40.90
CA GLN A 153 -2.87 -31.26 40.77
C GLN A 153 -2.78 -30.70 39.35
N ASP A 154 -3.92 -30.31 38.77
CA ASP A 154 -3.95 -29.57 37.51
C ASP A 154 -3.99 -28.06 37.82
N LEU A 155 -3.02 -27.35 37.35
CA LEU A 155 -2.98 -25.87 37.35
C LEU A 155 -3.25 -25.35 35.95
N TRP A 156 -3.74 -24.13 35.90
CA TRP A 156 -4.05 -23.47 34.64
C TRP A 156 -3.33 -22.15 34.50
N LEU A 157 -2.53 -22.04 33.47
CA LEU A 157 -1.90 -20.79 33.10
C LEU A 157 -2.77 -20.11 32.04
N ARG A 158 -3.28 -18.92 32.34
CA ARG A 158 -4.14 -18.14 31.46
C ARG A 158 -3.45 -16.89 31.01
N GLY A 159 -3.29 -16.75 29.70
CA GLY A 159 -2.88 -15.52 29.06
C GLY A 159 -4.09 -14.72 28.54
N VAL A 160 -4.04 -13.41 28.69
CA VAL A 160 -5.08 -12.49 28.23
C VAL A 160 -4.45 -11.32 27.50
N VAL A 161 -4.95 -11.00 26.31
CA VAL A 161 -4.50 -9.83 25.55
C VAL A 161 -5.69 -9.14 24.89
N SER A 162 -5.67 -7.80 24.87
CA SER A 162 -6.67 -7.05 24.13
C SER A 162 -6.49 -7.28 22.62
N LYS A 163 -7.61 -7.52 21.93
CA LYS A 163 -7.62 -7.55 20.46
C LYS A 163 -7.18 -6.21 19.84
N ASP A 164 -7.36 -5.14 20.62
CA ASP A 164 -6.96 -3.79 20.22
C ASP A 164 -5.47 -3.52 20.48
N GLN A 165 -4.72 -4.52 21.01
CA GLN A 165 -3.28 -4.47 21.08
C GLN A 165 -2.71 -4.34 19.66
N GLY A 166 -1.80 -3.39 19.45
CA GLY A 166 -1.31 -3.05 18.11
C GLY A 166 -2.13 -2.00 17.36
N HIS A 167 -3.24 -1.50 17.93
CA HIS A 167 -3.99 -0.38 17.34
C HIS A 167 -3.16 0.90 17.23
N ALA A 168 -2.15 1.06 18.09
CA ALA A 168 -1.21 2.19 18.00
C ALA A 168 -0.42 2.16 16.67
N GLU A 169 0.08 0.99 16.29
CA GLU A 169 0.76 0.78 15.02
C GLU A 169 -0.19 0.97 13.83
N LEU A 170 -1.39 0.40 13.89
CA LEU A 170 -2.42 0.62 12.85
C LEU A 170 -2.81 2.08 12.72
N SER A 171 -2.96 2.81 13.84
CA SER A 171 -3.29 4.23 13.82
C SER A 171 -2.18 5.07 13.17
N SER A 172 -0.93 4.69 13.37
CA SER A 172 0.22 5.35 12.74
C SER A 172 0.24 5.13 11.24
N ILE A 173 0.00 3.89 10.78
CA ILE A 173 -0.12 3.56 9.35
C ILE A 173 -1.30 4.32 8.73
N THR A 174 -2.44 4.35 9.39
CA THR A 174 -3.64 5.06 8.91
C THR A 174 -3.38 6.57 8.81
N ARG A 175 -2.77 7.17 9.82
CA ARG A 175 -2.42 8.60 9.84
C ARG A 175 -1.43 8.97 8.75
N LEU A 176 -0.40 8.15 8.55
CA LEU A 176 0.58 8.32 7.48
C LEU A 176 -0.08 8.22 6.10
N SER A 177 -0.96 7.23 5.91
CA SER A 177 -1.71 7.04 4.67
C SER A 177 -2.63 8.23 4.36
N LEU A 178 -3.26 8.80 5.38
CA LEU A 178 -4.16 9.95 5.26
C LEU A 178 -3.43 11.23 4.81
N ILE A 179 -2.14 11.34 5.11
CA ILE A 179 -1.27 12.44 4.66
C ILE A 179 -0.70 12.14 3.27
N LEU A 180 -0.20 10.91 3.05
CA LEU A 180 0.45 10.52 1.79
C LEU A 180 -0.52 10.46 0.61
N MET A 181 -1.76 9.99 0.83
CA MET A 181 -2.75 9.86 -0.24
C MET A 181 -3.03 11.18 -0.97
N PRO A 182 -3.44 12.28 -0.31
CA PRO A 182 -3.69 13.53 -1.01
C PRO A 182 -2.41 14.10 -1.65
N LEU A 183 -1.24 13.89 -1.04
CA LEU A 183 0.04 14.29 -1.63
C LEU A 183 0.31 13.54 -2.94
N LEU A 184 0.11 12.21 -2.97
CA LEU A 184 0.27 11.39 -4.18
C LEU A 184 -0.73 11.78 -5.28
N ILE A 185 -1.98 12.08 -4.90
CA ILE A 185 -2.99 12.56 -5.85
C ILE A 185 -2.55 13.88 -6.46
N LEU A 186 -2.11 14.83 -5.66
CA LEU A 186 -1.65 16.14 -6.13
C LEU A 186 -0.43 16.01 -7.04
N LEU A 187 0.54 15.16 -6.66
CA LEU A 187 1.71 14.87 -7.48
C LEU A 187 1.33 14.20 -8.81
N SER A 188 0.37 13.27 -8.80
CA SER A 188 -0.11 12.61 -10.02
C SER A 188 -0.78 13.58 -10.99
N VAL A 189 -1.57 14.53 -10.48
CA VAL A 189 -2.18 15.60 -11.30
C VAL A 189 -1.09 16.45 -11.93
N LEU A 190 -0.10 16.88 -11.15
CA LEU A 190 1.01 17.70 -11.62
C LEU A 190 1.82 16.98 -12.71
N ILE A 191 2.23 15.76 -12.46
CA ILE A 191 2.96 14.93 -13.41
C ILE A 191 2.14 14.75 -14.70
N SER A 192 0.89 14.32 -14.59
CA SER A 192 0.00 14.14 -15.75
C SER A 192 -0.15 15.41 -16.58
N TYR A 193 -0.27 16.56 -15.92
CA TYR A 193 -0.38 17.85 -16.60
C TYR A 193 0.88 18.22 -17.39
N LEU A 194 2.07 18.02 -16.78
CA LEU A 194 3.36 18.29 -17.43
C LEU A 194 3.60 17.36 -18.62
N PHE A 195 3.43 16.06 -18.43
CA PHE A 195 3.61 15.07 -19.48
C PHE A 195 2.63 15.24 -20.64
N SER A 196 1.34 15.49 -20.34
CA SER A 196 0.36 15.76 -21.39
C SER A 196 0.72 16.97 -22.24
N GLY A 197 1.37 17.99 -21.63
CA GLY A 197 1.86 19.16 -22.38
C GLY A 197 2.99 18.83 -23.33
N GLN A 198 3.94 18.00 -22.90
CA GLN A 198 5.08 17.60 -23.72
C GLN A 198 4.69 16.67 -24.86
N ILE A 199 3.87 15.65 -24.59
CA ILE A 199 3.43 14.66 -25.60
C ILE A 199 2.60 15.32 -26.72
N LEU A 200 1.78 16.32 -26.38
CA LEU A 200 0.90 16.98 -27.35
C LEU A 200 1.58 18.14 -28.12
N LYS A 201 2.77 18.59 -27.71
CA LYS A 201 3.46 19.69 -28.36
C LYS A 201 3.81 19.38 -29.84
N PRO A 202 4.42 18.22 -30.16
CA PRO A 202 4.70 17.85 -31.56
C PRO A 202 3.45 17.78 -32.43
N ILE A 203 2.35 17.22 -31.92
CA ILE A 203 1.09 17.10 -32.65
C ILE A 203 0.52 18.49 -33.01
N ARG A 204 0.63 19.44 -32.10
CA ARG A 204 0.24 20.84 -32.38
C ARG A 204 1.14 21.46 -33.44
N GLN A 205 2.46 21.27 -33.36
CA GLN A 205 3.40 21.78 -34.37
C GLN A 205 3.06 21.25 -35.76
N ILE A 206 2.80 19.93 -35.91
CA ILE A 206 2.37 19.34 -37.18
C ILE A 206 1.07 19.99 -37.68
N SER A 207 0.08 20.10 -36.79
CA SER A 207 -1.24 20.69 -37.15
C SER A 207 -1.14 22.14 -37.56
N ASP A 208 -0.39 22.95 -36.80
CA ASP A 208 -0.26 24.39 -37.03
C ASP A 208 0.51 24.66 -38.34
N THR A 209 1.61 23.93 -38.58
CA THR A 209 2.38 24.04 -39.84
C THR A 209 1.55 23.60 -41.06
N ALA A 210 0.83 22.49 -40.94
CA ALA A 210 -0.04 22.01 -42.01
C ALA A 210 -1.16 23.05 -42.32
N LEU A 211 -1.71 23.70 -41.31
CA LEU A 211 -2.70 24.75 -41.46
C LEU A 211 -2.11 26.01 -42.15
N HIS A 212 -0.90 26.43 -41.73
CA HIS A 212 -0.19 27.55 -42.33
C HIS A 212 0.12 27.30 -43.82
N ILE A 213 0.56 26.11 -44.16
CA ILE A 213 0.81 25.73 -45.57
C ILE A 213 -0.49 25.78 -46.41
N SER A 214 -1.58 25.23 -45.85
CA SER A 214 -2.89 25.17 -46.56
C SER A 214 -3.53 26.54 -46.78
N THR A 215 -3.29 27.51 -45.88
CA THR A 215 -3.91 28.85 -45.95
C THR A 215 -3.00 29.92 -46.54
N GLY A 216 -1.69 29.75 -46.46
CA GLY A 216 -0.69 30.77 -46.86
C GLY A 216 -0.05 30.58 -48.18
N ASN A 217 -0.35 29.55 -48.97
CA ASN A 217 0.29 29.20 -50.26
C ASN A 217 1.85 29.00 -50.18
N ASP A 218 2.42 28.87 -49.01
CA ASP A 218 3.88 28.62 -48.84
C ASP A 218 4.13 27.12 -48.67
N LEU A 219 4.18 26.39 -49.79
CA LEU A 219 4.45 24.96 -49.86
C LEU A 219 5.92 24.59 -49.54
N LYS A 220 6.78 25.60 -49.42
CA LYS A 220 8.24 25.38 -49.09
C LYS A 220 8.49 25.23 -47.61
N GLN A 221 7.56 25.58 -46.76
CA GLN A 221 7.66 25.38 -45.33
C GLN A 221 7.67 23.88 -44.99
N ARG A 222 8.46 23.49 -43.98
CA ARG A 222 8.58 22.10 -43.50
C ARG A 222 8.26 22.01 -42.04
N ILE A 223 7.73 20.85 -41.63
CA ILE A 223 7.53 20.50 -40.25
C ILE A 223 8.88 20.09 -39.67
N GLU A 224 9.39 20.87 -38.72
CA GLU A 224 10.60 20.57 -37.98
C GLU A 224 10.23 20.17 -36.57
N LEU A 225 10.44 18.90 -36.20
CA LEU A 225 10.33 18.40 -34.83
C LEU A 225 11.72 18.35 -34.21
N ASN A 226 11.76 18.50 -32.86
CA ASN A 226 13.01 18.26 -32.13
C ASN A 226 13.50 16.82 -32.38
N ARG A 227 14.81 16.59 -32.30
CA ARG A 227 15.44 15.26 -32.59
C ARG A 227 14.71 14.11 -31.91
N GLY A 228 14.32 13.11 -32.67
CA GLY A 228 13.66 11.88 -32.29
C GLY A 228 13.48 10.96 -33.50
N GLU A 229 13.11 9.70 -33.24
CA GLU A 229 12.86 8.69 -34.28
C GLU A 229 11.55 7.94 -33.99
N ASP A 230 10.60 8.61 -33.33
CA ASP A 230 9.29 8.05 -32.97
C ASP A 230 8.25 8.15 -34.11
N GLU A 231 7.07 7.62 -33.89
CA GLU A 231 5.98 7.60 -34.85
C GLU A 231 5.55 9.02 -35.27
N LEU A 232 5.76 10.04 -34.40
CA LEU A 232 5.46 11.43 -34.71
C LEU A 232 6.46 12.03 -35.70
N HIS A 233 7.75 11.62 -35.65
CA HIS A 233 8.75 12.03 -36.60
C HIS A 233 8.48 11.40 -37.98
N GLN A 234 8.10 10.11 -37.98
CA GLN A 234 7.68 9.45 -39.24
C GLN A 234 6.46 10.14 -39.87
N LEU A 235 5.50 10.55 -39.04
CA LEU A 235 4.33 11.28 -39.53
C LEU A 235 4.71 12.66 -40.10
N ALA A 236 5.60 13.39 -39.43
CA ALA A 236 6.10 14.68 -39.91
C ALA A 236 6.83 14.53 -41.26
N ASP A 237 7.66 13.50 -41.44
CA ASP A 237 8.34 13.21 -42.68
C ASP A 237 7.37 12.88 -43.82
N GLN A 238 6.32 12.10 -43.55
CA GLN A 238 5.28 11.82 -44.54
C GLN A 238 4.56 13.10 -44.98
N PHE A 239 4.22 14.01 -44.04
CA PHE A 239 3.68 15.32 -44.38
C PHE A 239 4.65 16.15 -45.21
N ASN A 240 5.95 16.18 -44.85
CA ASN A 240 6.98 16.90 -45.60
C ASN A 240 7.13 16.37 -47.03
N HIS A 241 7.06 15.06 -47.22
CA HIS A 241 7.07 14.44 -48.56
C HIS A 241 5.82 14.80 -49.34
N MET A 242 4.65 14.84 -48.70
CA MET A 242 3.41 15.26 -49.36
C MET A 242 3.49 16.73 -49.79
N PHE A 243 3.96 17.64 -48.97
CA PHE A 243 4.15 19.04 -49.30
C PHE A 243 5.16 19.23 -50.44
N GLN A 244 6.23 18.47 -50.47
CA GLN A 244 7.21 18.50 -51.58
C GLN A 244 6.54 18.12 -52.90
N ARG A 245 5.72 17.06 -52.90
CA ARG A 245 5.00 16.66 -54.15
C ARG A 245 4.00 17.72 -54.61
N LEU A 246 3.30 18.35 -53.66
CA LEU A 246 2.37 19.46 -53.98
C LEU A 246 3.13 20.66 -54.55
N ASP A 247 4.27 21.05 -53.97
CA ASP A 247 5.11 22.15 -54.46
C ASP A 247 5.58 21.90 -55.90
N GLN A 248 6.07 20.70 -56.19
CA GLN A 248 6.47 20.29 -57.54
C GLN A 248 5.28 20.32 -58.53
N ALA A 249 4.09 19.86 -58.11
CA ALA A 249 2.93 19.87 -58.95
C ALA A 249 2.48 21.33 -59.30
N PHE A 250 2.49 22.22 -58.30
CA PHE A 250 2.20 23.63 -58.50
C PHE A 250 3.25 24.34 -59.40
N GLU A 251 4.52 24.10 -59.19
CA GLU A 251 5.58 24.63 -60.07
C GLU A 251 5.38 24.18 -61.53
N THR A 252 5.04 22.91 -61.75
CA THR A 252 4.78 22.35 -63.08
C THR A 252 3.53 22.98 -63.69
N GLU A 253 2.44 23.14 -62.93
CA GLU A 253 1.21 23.80 -63.43
C GLU A 253 1.45 25.26 -63.73
N GLN A 254 2.17 26.00 -62.92
CA GLN A 254 2.52 27.39 -63.15
C GLN A 254 3.37 27.57 -64.42
N GLN A 255 4.38 26.67 -64.63
CA GLN A 255 5.17 26.68 -65.85
C GLN A 255 4.30 26.36 -67.07
N PHE A 256 3.46 25.33 -67.01
CA PHE A 256 2.54 25.00 -68.10
C PHE A 256 1.61 26.17 -68.47
N THR A 257 1.03 26.84 -67.41
CA THR A 257 0.14 28.00 -67.66
C THR A 257 0.89 29.17 -68.25
N SER A 258 2.14 29.42 -67.84
CA SER A 258 3.00 30.43 -68.38
C SER A 258 3.33 30.16 -69.86
N ASP A 259 3.79 28.93 -70.14
CA ASP A 259 4.15 28.50 -71.49
C ASP A 259 2.92 28.53 -72.43
N ALA A 260 1.78 28.02 -72.01
CA ALA A 260 0.52 28.10 -72.73
C ALA A 260 0.11 29.54 -73.00
N SER A 261 0.24 30.45 -72.01
CA SER A 261 -0.03 31.86 -72.18
C SER A 261 0.87 32.55 -73.23
N HIS A 262 2.16 32.18 -73.23
CA HIS A 262 3.13 32.66 -74.23
C HIS A 262 2.80 32.11 -75.61
N GLU A 263 2.52 30.82 -75.75
CA GLU A 263 2.18 30.15 -77.01
C GLU A 263 0.86 30.68 -77.63
N LEU A 264 -0.14 31.04 -76.78
CA LEU A 264 -1.40 31.60 -77.22
C LEU A 264 -1.29 33.10 -77.58
N ARG A 265 -0.41 33.87 -76.97
CA ARG A 265 -0.21 35.28 -77.22
C ARG A 265 0.27 35.54 -78.69
N THR A 266 1.11 34.71 -79.22
CA THR A 266 1.67 34.86 -80.55
C THR A 266 0.65 34.74 -81.64
N PRO A 267 -0.22 33.70 -81.72
CA PRO A 267 -1.29 33.68 -82.77
C PRO A 267 -2.37 34.70 -82.55
N MET A 268 -2.72 35.05 -81.27
CA MET A 268 -3.69 36.13 -81.01
C MET A 268 -3.22 37.49 -81.50
N SER A 269 -1.93 37.82 -81.37
CA SER A 269 -1.36 39.09 -81.85
C SER A 269 -1.36 39.15 -83.35
N VAL A 270 -1.19 38.03 -84.06
CA VAL A 270 -1.32 37.99 -85.54
C VAL A 270 -2.77 38.17 -85.97
N ILE A 271 -3.77 37.61 -85.30
CA ILE A 271 -5.17 37.73 -85.61
C ILE A 271 -5.67 39.17 -85.35
N LEU A 272 -5.18 39.86 -84.32
CA LEU A 272 -5.58 41.26 -84.00
C LEU A 272 -4.91 42.33 -84.91
N ALA A 273 -3.85 41.91 -85.67
CA ALA A 273 -3.12 42.81 -86.60
C ALA A 273 -3.62 42.75 -88.06
N GLN A 274 -4.62 41.91 -88.36
CA GLN A 274 -5.36 41.89 -89.62
C GLN A 274 -6.66 42.65 -89.49
#